data_e6c90e0aa11beb1765d2840af3f6b0f4
#
_entry.id   e6c90e0aa11beb1765d2840af3f6b0f4
#
_cell.length_a   1.000
_cell.length_b   1.000
_cell.length_c   1.000
_cell.angle_alpha   90.00
_cell.angle_beta   90.00
_cell.angle_gamma   90.00
#
_symmetry.space_group_name_H-M   'P 1'
#
loop_
_entity.id
_entity.type
_entity.pdbx_description
1 polymer ?
#
loop_
_entity_poly.entity_id
_entity_poly.type
_entity_poly.pdbx_seq_one_letter_code
_entity_poly.pdbx_strand_id
1 'polypeptide(L)'
;MPDKHIHIVSFDIPWPPNYGGVIDVFYKVRTLHRLGIKVHLHCYEYPGRDPASELNEFCKEVLYYPRKTGILYALSLKPYIVSSRRSEELMKNLLKDDHPILFEGLHSCYYLDDPRLAGRIKVYRESNIEHRYYFNLFKV
;
A
#
# COMPACT_ATOMS: atom_id res chain seq x y z
N MET A 1 -13.11 12.02 22.56
CA MET A 1 -11.91 11.18 22.28
C MET A 1 -11.27 11.64 20.98
N PRO A 2 -9.95 11.74 20.92
CA PRO A 2 -9.30 12.11 19.66
C PRO A 2 -9.61 11.05 18.58
N ASP A 3 -9.76 11.50 17.35
CA ASP A 3 -9.95 10.61 16.21
C ASP A 3 -8.76 9.68 16.07
N LYS A 4 -9.03 8.41 15.77
CA LYS A 4 -7.99 7.43 15.44
C LYS A 4 -7.74 7.47 13.95
N HIS A 5 -6.47 7.55 13.58
CA HIS A 5 -6.04 7.60 12.18
C HIS A 5 -5.10 6.44 11.87
N ILE A 6 -5.10 6.00 10.62
CA ILE A 6 -4.16 5.01 10.11
C ILE A 6 -3.84 5.31 8.65
N HIS A 7 -2.57 5.18 8.28
CA HIS A 7 -2.14 5.13 6.89
C HIS A 7 -2.18 3.69 6.40
N ILE A 8 -2.73 3.46 5.22
CA ILE A 8 -2.66 2.18 4.52
C ILE A 8 -1.94 2.40 3.21
N VAL A 9 -0.81 1.72 3.01
CA VAL A 9 -0.07 1.75 1.75
C VAL A 9 -0.44 0.51 0.95
N SER A 10 -1.20 0.72 -0.11
CA SER A 10 -1.73 -0.33 -0.97
C SER A 10 -0.89 -0.48 -2.25
N PHE A 11 -0.63 -1.71 -2.64
CA PHE A 11 0.14 -2.04 -3.84
C PHE A 11 -0.58 -1.69 -5.14
N ASP A 12 -1.89 -1.48 -5.10
CA ASP A 12 -2.75 -1.13 -6.24
C ASP A 12 -3.97 -0.36 -5.73
N ILE A 13 -4.76 0.17 -6.64
CA ILE A 13 -6.02 0.84 -6.32
C ILE A 13 -7.07 -0.22 -5.97
N PRO A 14 -7.61 -0.25 -4.74
CA PRO A 14 -8.50 -1.34 -4.31
C PRO A 14 -9.95 -1.18 -4.76
N TRP A 15 -10.17 -0.54 -5.90
CA TRP A 15 -11.49 -0.38 -6.50
C TRP A 15 -11.43 -0.58 -8.03
N PRO A 16 -12.35 -1.33 -8.65
CA PRO A 16 -13.36 -2.17 -7.99
C PRO A 16 -12.72 -3.37 -7.29
N PRO A 17 -13.33 -3.89 -6.21
CA PRO A 17 -12.77 -5.03 -5.48
C PRO A 17 -13.08 -6.34 -6.22
N ASN A 18 -12.36 -6.62 -7.28
CA ASN A 18 -12.63 -7.66 -8.26
C ASN A 18 -11.55 -8.73 -8.39
N TYR A 19 -10.47 -8.67 -7.60
CA TYR A 19 -9.51 -9.76 -7.49
C TYR A 19 -8.90 -9.81 -6.07
N GLY A 20 -8.28 -10.95 -5.70
CA GLY A 20 -7.97 -11.32 -4.33
C GLY A 20 -7.29 -10.26 -3.48
N GLY A 21 -6.18 -9.68 -3.95
CA GLY A 21 -5.43 -8.68 -3.18
C GLY A 21 -6.22 -7.41 -2.90
N VAL A 22 -6.88 -6.87 -3.92
CA VAL A 22 -7.64 -5.60 -3.77
C VAL A 22 -8.96 -5.79 -3.03
N ILE A 23 -9.60 -6.96 -3.14
CA ILE A 23 -10.79 -7.30 -2.35
C ILE A 23 -10.47 -7.15 -0.87
N ASP A 24 -9.37 -7.70 -0.45
CA ASP A 24 -8.97 -7.72 0.94
C ASP A 24 -8.65 -6.32 1.47
N VAL A 25 -7.91 -5.52 0.71
CA VAL A 25 -7.64 -4.12 1.08
C VAL A 25 -8.93 -3.31 1.16
N PHE A 26 -9.81 -3.43 0.16
CA PHE A 26 -11.08 -2.69 0.13
C PHE A 26 -11.95 -3.00 1.36
N TYR A 27 -12.16 -4.26 1.67
CA TYR A 27 -13.01 -4.64 2.80
C TYR A 27 -12.39 -4.25 4.14
N LYS A 28 -11.08 -4.24 4.24
CA LYS A 28 -10.38 -3.72 5.43
C LYS A 28 -10.62 -2.23 5.60
N VAL A 29 -10.45 -1.44 4.56
CA VAL A 29 -10.73 0.01 4.56
C VAL A 29 -12.17 0.26 5.01
N ARG A 30 -13.12 -0.44 4.40
CA ARG A 30 -14.54 -0.30 4.74
C ARG A 30 -14.82 -0.66 6.20
N THR A 31 -14.21 -1.71 6.70
CA THR A 31 -14.38 -2.14 8.09
C THR A 31 -13.79 -1.12 9.07
N LEU A 32 -12.60 -0.60 8.78
CA LEU A 32 -11.99 0.46 9.59
C LEU A 32 -12.85 1.72 9.62
N HIS A 33 -13.42 2.11 8.48
CA HIS A 33 -14.35 3.22 8.39
C HIS A 33 -15.58 3.00 9.31
N ARG A 34 -16.18 1.80 9.26
CA ARG A 34 -17.32 1.46 10.14
C ARG A 34 -16.97 1.51 11.62
N LEU A 35 -15.71 1.25 11.96
CA LEU A 35 -15.20 1.35 13.33
C LEU A 35 -14.85 2.79 13.74
N GLY A 36 -15.09 3.76 12.88
CA GLY A 36 -14.80 5.18 13.13
C GLY A 36 -13.33 5.55 12.99
N ILE A 37 -12.51 4.70 12.37
CA ILE A 37 -11.09 4.97 12.14
C ILE A 37 -10.93 5.74 10.83
N LYS A 38 -10.19 6.85 10.89
CA LYS A 38 -9.90 7.68 9.72
C LYS A 38 -8.76 7.07 8.91
N VAL A 39 -9.08 6.59 7.72
CA VAL A 39 -8.10 5.93 6.84
C VAL A 39 -7.50 6.95 5.88
N HIS A 40 -6.17 7.03 5.84
CA HIS A 40 -5.40 7.73 4.82
C HIS A 40 -4.87 6.65 3.86
N LEU A 41 -5.53 6.52 2.71
CA LEU A 41 -5.22 5.47 1.75
C LEU A 41 -4.23 5.97 0.71
N HIS A 42 -3.12 5.27 0.58
CA HIS A 42 -2.08 5.53 -0.41
C HIS A 42 -2.07 4.39 -1.42
N CYS A 43 -2.33 4.71 -2.68
CA CYS A 43 -2.45 3.73 -3.75
C CYS A 43 -1.35 3.93 -4.78
N TYR A 44 -0.60 2.87 -5.10
CA TYR A 44 0.22 2.87 -6.29
C TYR A 44 -0.65 2.58 -7.50
N GLU A 45 -0.48 3.38 -8.55
CA GLU A 45 -1.22 3.20 -9.80
C GLU A 45 -0.66 2.01 -10.60
N TYR A 46 -1.55 1.19 -11.10
CA TYR A 46 -1.22 0.05 -11.96
C TYR A 46 -1.95 0.19 -13.28
N PRO A 47 -1.33 -0.18 -14.42
CA PRO A 47 -2.02 -0.12 -15.71
C PRO A 47 -3.36 -0.87 -15.68
N GLY A 48 -4.41 -0.23 -16.20
CA GLY A 48 -5.76 -0.79 -16.27
C GLY A 48 -6.64 -0.49 -15.05
N ARG A 49 -6.14 0.24 -14.06
CA ARG A 49 -6.96 0.71 -12.93
C ARG A 49 -6.77 2.21 -12.73
N ASP A 50 -7.87 2.90 -12.63
CA ASP A 50 -7.89 4.37 -12.52
C ASP A 50 -8.23 4.82 -11.09
N PRO A 51 -7.87 6.06 -10.71
CA PRO A 51 -8.37 6.68 -9.49
C PRO A 51 -9.88 6.56 -9.39
N ALA A 52 -10.37 6.19 -8.21
CA ALA A 52 -11.77 5.87 -7.99
C ALA A 52 -12.38 6.73 -6.90
N SER A 53 -13.33 7.61 -7.27
CA SER A 53 -14.03 8.49 -6.32
C SER A 53 -14.83 7.71 -5.28
N GLU A 54 -15.23 6.48 -5.57
CA GLU A 54 -15.94 5.60 -4.64
C GLU A 54 -15.16 5.34 -3.35
N LEU A 55 -13.84 5.36 -3.40
CA LEU A 55 -12.98 5.18 -2.22
C LEU A 55 -13.08 6.35 -1.24
N ASN A 56 -13.45 7.54 -1.71
CA ASN A 56 -13.57 8.72 -0.86
C ASN A 56 -14.71 8.59 0.17
N GLU A 57 -15.67 7.71 -0.07
CA GLU A 57 -16.74 7.43 0.89
C GLU A 57 -16.20 6.80 2.19
N PHE A 58 -15.12 6.03 2.09
CA PHE A 58 -14.59 5.23 3.19
C PHE A 58 -13.29 5.78 3.78
N CYS A 59 -12.68 6.76 3.15
CA CYS A 59 -11.37 7.27 3.52
C CYS A 59 -11.41 8.75 3.89
N LYS A 60 -10.54 9.16 4.80
CA LYS A 60 -10.29 10.58 5.09
C LYS A 60 -9.66 11.27 3.88
N GLU A 61 -8.77 10.57 3.21
CA GLU A 61 -8.15 10.97 1.95
C GLU A 61 -7.68 9.75 1.18
N VAL A 62 -7.59 9.89 -0.13
CA VAL A 62 -7.03 8.86 -1.03
C VAL A 62 -6.00 9.55 -1.91
N LEU A 63 -4.78 9.05 -1.89
CA LEU A 63 -3.65 9.59 -2.61
C LEU A 63 -3.11 8.54 -3.58
N TYR A 64 -2.74 8.97 -4.78
CA TYR A 64 -2.33 8.08 -5.87
C TYR A 64 -0.90 8.39 -6.27
N TYR A 65 -0.11 7.35 -6.50
CA TYR A 65 1.30 7.47 -6.85
C TYR A 65 1.62 6.61 -8.07
N PRO A 66 2.29 7.17 -9.10
CA PRO A 66 2.67 6.38 -10.27
C PRO A 66 3.75 5.37 -9.91
N ARG A 67 3.64 4.16 -10.50
CA ARG A 67 4.73 3.19 -10.41
C ARG A 67 5.89 3.63 -11.29
N LYS A 68 7.10 3.46 -10.77
CA LYS A 68 8.33 3.69 -11.52
C LYS A 68 8.68 2.44 -12.31
N THR A 69 8.59 2.52 -13.62
CA THR A 69 8.93 1.41 -14.52
C THR A 69 10.21 1.73 -15.28
N GLY A 70 10.99 0.70 -15.61
CA GLY A 70 12.23 0.85 -16.35
C GLY A 70 13.36 -0.01 -15.82
N ILE A 71 14.40 -0.20 -16.65
CA ILE A 71 15.52 -1.10 -16.35
C ILE A 71 16.33 -0.63 -15.12
N LEU A 72 16.41 0.68 -14.86
CA LEU A 72 17.13 1.20 -13.71
C LEU A 72 16.54 0.73 -12.39
N TYR A 73 15.23 0.54 -12.32
CA TYR A 73 14.56 0.04 -11.12
C TYR A 73 14.71 -1.49 -10.97
N ALA A 74 14.88 -2.19 -12.08
CA ALA A 74 15.16 -3.62 -12.08
C ALA A 74 16.57 -3.94 -11.58
N LEU A 75 17.50 -2.99 -11.67
CA LEU A 75 18.89 -3.12 -11.18
C LEU A 75 19.06 -2.69 -9.71
N SER A 76 17.99 -2.33 -9.04
CA SER A 76 18.01 -1.98 -7.62
C SER A 76 18.37 -3.18 -6.73
N LEU A 77 18.95 -2.90 -5.56
CA LEU A 77 19.18 -3.92 -4.52
C LEU A 77 17.87 -4.48 -3.95
N LYS A 78 16.76 -3.75 -4.08
CA LYS A 78 15.43 -4.22 -3.72
C LYS A 78 14.79 -4.92 -4.92
N PRO A 79 13.91 -5.93 -4.70
CA PRO A 79 13.19 -6.57 -5.80
C PRO A 79 12.43 -5.55 -6.67
N TYR A 80 12.34 -5.78 -7.97
CA TYR A 80 11.68 -4.87 -8.91
C TYR A 80 10.24 -4.51 -8.50
N ILE A 81 9.47 -5.49 -8.03
CA ILE A 81 8.09 -5.25 -7.60
C ILE A 81 8.00 -4.24 -6.44
N VAL A 82 9.04 -4.17 -5.62
CA VAL A 82 9.15 -3.21 -4.51
C VAL A 82 9.74 -1.90 -5.02
N SER A 83 10.85 -1.93 -5.74
CA SER A 83 11.54 -0.72 -6.21
C SER A 83 10.71 0.10 -7.21
N SER A 84 9.84 -0.55 -7.99
CA SER A 84 8.91 0.14 -8.89
C SER A 84 7.87 0.99 -8.14
N ARG A 85 7.70 0.77 -6.85
CA ARG A 85 6.80 1.51 -5.95
C ARG A 85 7.54 2.49 -5.05
N ARG A 86 8.62 3.04 -5.55
CA ARG A 86 9.33 4.14 -4.91
C ARG A 86 8.62 5.46 -5.19
N SER A 87 8.33 6.24 -4.15
CA SER A 87 7.70 7.55 -4.30
C SER A 87 8.10 8.48 -3.15
N GLU A 88 8.86 9.53 -3.45
CA GLU A 88 9.18 10.56 -2.45
C GLU A 88 7.95 11.35 -2.04
N GLU A 89 6.94 11.45 -2.90
CA GLU A 89 5.67 12.08 -2.55
C GLU A 89 4.91 11.28 -1.48
N LEU A 90 4.92 9.94 -1.56
CA LEU A 90 4.40 9.10 -0.50
C LEU A 90 5.11 9.38 0.83
N MET A 91 6.44 9.44 0.80
CA MET A 91 7.23 9.71 2.01
C MET A 91 6.87 11.06 2.61
N LYS A 92 6.76 12.11 1.80
CA LYS A 92 6.34 13.44 2.25
C LYS A 92 4.97 13.38 2.94
N ASN A 93 4.04 12.65 2.38
CA ASN A 93 2.70 12.52 2.93
C ASN A 93 2.70 11.74 4.25
N LEU A 94 3.50 10.67 4.36
CA LEU A 94 3.64 9.92 5.60
C LEU A 94 4.29 10.73 6.73
N LEU A 95 5.19 11.65 6.38
CA LEU A 95 5.91 12.47 7.35
C LEU A 95 5.10 13.68 7.88
N LYS A 96 3.89 13.91 7.38
CA LYS A 96 3.02 15.00 7.86
C LYS A 96 2.48 14.76 9.27
N ASP A 97 2.51 13.52 9.74
CA ASP A 97 2.01 13.12 11.05
C ASP A 97 2.82 11.92 11.57
N ASP A 98 2.36 11.33 12.66
CA ASP A 98 2.98 10.17 13.32
C ASP A 98 2.01 8.98 13.44
N HIS A 99 0.93 8.98 12.69
CA HIS A 99 -0.06 7.90 12.74
C HIS A 99 0.53 6.56 12.31
N PRO A 100 -0.02 5.44 12.81
CA PRO A 100 0.42 4.10 12.40
C PRO A 100 0.31 3.89 10.89
N ILE A 101 1.21 3.07 10.35
CA ILE A 101 1.25 2.74 8.93
C ILE A 101 1.08 1.23 8.74
N LEU A 102 0.10 0.84 7.93
CA LEU A 102 -0.10 -0.54 7.48
C LEU A 102 0.38 -0.67 6.04
N PHE A 103 1.38 -1.52 5.83
CA PHE A 103 1.86 -1.88 4.50
C PHE A 103 1.17 -3.16 4.02
N GLU A 104 0.40 -3.06 2.97
CA GLU A 104 -0.36 -4.16 2.38
C GLU A 104 0.45 -4.87 1.29
N GLY A 105 0.92 -6.08 1.62
CA GLY A 105 1.71 -6.92 0.74
C GLY A 105 3.15 -6.46 0.57
N LEU A 106 4.01 -7.37 0.13
CA LEU A 106 5.43 -7.10 -0.09
C LEU A 106 5.66 -5.96 -1.08
N HIS A 107 4.80 -5.86 -2.09
CA HIS A 107 4.88 -4.85 -3.15
C HIS A 107 4.90 -3.41 -2.61
N SER A 108 4.24 -3.14 -1.48
CA SER A 108 4.12 -1.80 -0.91
C SER A 108 5.22 -1.46 0.11
N CYS A 109 6.22 -2.31 0.30
CA CYS A 109 7.16 -2.23 1.41
C CYS A 109 8.46 -1.48 1.12
N TYR A 110 8.53 -0.66 0.07
CA TYR A 110 9.77 0.06 -0.25
C TYR A 110 10.31 0.86 0.94
N TYR A 111 9.43 1.51 1.70
CA TYR A 111 9.80 2.37 2.82
C TYR A 111 9.65 1.72 4.20
N LEU A 112 9.36 0.42 4.27
CA LEU A 112 9.15 -0.26 5.55
C LEU A 112 10.35 -0.12 6.50
N ASP A 113 11.55 -0.18 5.97
CA ASP A 113 12.81 -0.09 6.70
C ASP A 113 13.49 1.30 6.60
N ASP A 114 12.80 2.31 6.08
CA ASP A 114 13.39 3.63 5.89
C ASP A 114 13.63 4.33 7.25
N PRO A 115 14.84 4.83 7.51
CA PRO A 115 15.18 5.48 8.78
C PRO A 115 14.30 6.69 9.12
N ARG A 116 13.74 7.37 8.12
CA ARG A 116 12.84 8.51 8.33
C ARG A 116 11.53 8.11 9.03
N LEU A 117 11.17 6.83 8.97
CA LEU A 117 10.01 6.27 9.66
C LEU A 117 10.39 5.51 10.94
N ALA A 118 11.63 5.65 11.40
CA ALA A 118 12.05 5.05 12.66
C ALA A 118 11.18 5.59 13.82
N GLY A 119 10.77 4.71 14.72
CA GLY A 119 9.88 5.08 15.83
C GLY A 119 8.38 5.10 15.49
N ARG A 120 8.01 5.02 14.20
CA ARG A 120 6.61 4.89 13.79
C ARG A 120 6.11 3.46 14.05
N ILE A 121 4.86 3.35 14.45
CA ILE A 121 4.19 2.05 14.48
C ILE A 121 3.94 1.63 13.04
N LYS A 122 4.56 0.54 12.63
CA LYS A 122 4.43 -0.03 11.28
C LYS A 122 3.95 -1.47 11.38
N VAL A 123 2.97 -1.81 10.58
CA VAL A 123 2.45 -3.16 10.46
C VAL A 123 2.63 -3.60 9.03
N TYR A 124 3.19 -4.77 8.84
CA TYR A 124 3.28 -5.42 7.55
C TYR A 124 2.27 -6.57 7.51
N ARG A 125 1.44 -6.58 6.49
CA ARG A 125 0.53 -7.69 6.24
C ARG A 125 0.97 -8.42 4.97
N GLU A 126 1.35 -9.67 5.14
CA GLU A 126 1.70 -10.56 4.05
C GLU A 126 0.43 -11.30 3.58
N SER A 127 0.11 -11.21 2.30
CA SER A 127 -1.01 -11.95 1.71
C SER A 127 -0.62 -13.36 1.30
N ASN A 128 0.66 -13.57 0.93
CA ASN A 128 1.24 -14.84 0.56
C ASN A 128 2.64 -14.96 1.15
N ILE A 129 3.09 -16.18 1.39
CA ILE A 129 4.52 -16.41 1.59
C ILE A 129 5.14 -16.39 0.19
N GLU A 130 5.64 -15.22 -0.22
CA GLU A 130 5.97 -14.90 -1.62
C GLU A 130 6.94 -15.91 -2.24
N HIS A 131 8.01 -16.29 -1.53
CA HIS A 131 8.97 -17.26 -2.05
C HIS A 131 8.34 -18.65 -2.29
N ARG A 132 7.37 -19.06 -1.47
CA ARG A 132 6.64 -20.32 -1.67
C ARG A 132 5.65 -20.23 -2.82
N TYR A 133 4.99 -19.10 -2.96
CA TYR A 133 4.05 -18.85 -4.05
C TYR A 133 4.77 -18.96 -5.39
N TYR A 134 5.86 -18.21 -5.57
CA TYR A 134 6.62 -18.26 -6.82
C TYR A 134 7.28 -19.63 -7.05
N PHE A 135 7.81 -20.25 -6.00
CA PHE A 135 8.38 -21.60 -6.10
C PHE A 135 7.35 -22.62 -6.61
N ASN A 136 6.12 -22.55 -6.13
CA ASN A 136 5.05 -23.44 -6.57
C ASN A 136 4.64 -23.18 -8.03
N LEU A 137 4.69 -21.94 -8.50
CA LEU A 137 4.43 -21.61 -9.90
C LEU A 137 5.47 -22.23 -10.85
N PHE A 138 6.71 -22.39 -10.41
CA PHE A 138 7.76 -23.02 -11.22
C PHE A 138 7.65 -24.54 -11.30
N LYS A 139 6.87 -25.18 -10.45
CA LYS A 139 6.71 -26.64 -10.41
C LYS A 139 5.61 -27.17 -11.33
N VAL A 140 4.88 -26.31 -12.00
CA VAL A 140 3.73 -26.70 -12.86
C VAL A 140 4.17 -26.88 -14.29
#